data_2f7cb0c4fd8478deb6aba12626cd1937
#
_entry.id   2f7cb0c4fd8478deb6aba12626cd1937
#
_cell.length_a   1.000
_cell.length_b   1.000
_cell.length_c   1.000
_cell.angle_alpha   90.00
_cell.angle_beta   90.00
_cell.angle_gamma   90.00
#
_symmetry.space_group_name_H-M   'P 1'
#
loop_
_entity.id
_entity.type
_entity.pdbx_description
1 polymer ?
#
loop_
_entity_poly.entity_id
_entity_poly.type
_entity_poly.pdbx_seq_one_letter_code
_entity_poly.pdbx_strand_id
1 'polypeptide(L)'
;MNLTVLKVGGSQSRHEELPALCAALAEAGKRHPLLVVPGGGDFADGVRRCADRYPLSDSAAHWMAILAMDQYGLLLCDMISGSRPVRSLDEAAPIAGEGRVAVLLPHDWLRGEDPLPHSWDVTSDAIAAWVAGRAGSDRLVLVKDVDGLYDAAPASPDARLIDEMDVSRLPGNGGVDRYLAQALKEAACETWVVNGRFPERVAQLLTTGATRGTRVRKG
;
A
#
# COMPACT_ATOMS: atom_id res chain seq x y z
N MET A 1 16.42 11.84 5.12
CA MET A 1 15.21 11.61 5.98
C MET A 1 14.69 10.23 5.64
N ASN A 2 14.47 9.35 6.63
CA ASN A 2 13.95 8.00 6.36
C ASN A 2 12.42 8.05 6.28
N LEU A 3 11.88 7.90 5.07
CA LEU A 3 10.46 7.97 4.76
C LEU A 3 9.84 6.58 4.92
N THR A 4 8.87 6.40 5.82
CA THR A 4 8.10 5.16 5.86
C THR A 4 7.02 5.18 4.77
N VAL A 5 7.05 4.20 3.87
CA VAL A 5 6.00 4.02 2.86
C VAL A 5 4.88 3.16 3.44
N LEU A 6 3.65 3.66 3.36
CA LEU A 6 2.47 3.00 3.88
C LEU A 6 1.43 2.88 2.78
N LYS A 7 1.14 1.65 2.36
CA LYS A 7 0.11 1.39 1.36
C LYS A 7 -1.24 1.21 2.04
N VAL A 8 -2.20 2.06 1.73
CA VAL A 8 -3.58 1.89 2.20
C VAL A 8 -4.37 1.09 1.16
N GLY A 9 -4.73 -0.14 1.51
CA GLY A 9 -5.48 -1.04 0.63
C GLY A 9 -6.80 -0.43 0.17
N GLY A 10 -7.14 -0.64 -1.10
CA GLY A 10 -8.39 -0.12 -1.65
C GLY A 10 -9.65 -0.67 -0.98
N SER A 11 -9.59 -1.90 -0.45
CA SER A 11 -10.69 -2.50 0.32
C SER A 11 -11.03 -1.74 1.60
N GLN A 12 -10.09 -0.94 2.14
CA GLN A 12 -10.34 -0.11 3.32
C GLN A 12 -11.45 0.92 3.09
N SER A 13 -11.69 1.33 1.83
CA SER A 13 -12.79 2.25 1.49
C SER A 13 -14.19 1.70 1.81
N ARG A 14 -14.31 0.40 2.03
CA ARG A 14 -15.57 -0.29 2.32
C ARG A 14 -15.83 -0.49 3.81
N HIS A 15 -14.87 -0.11 4.65
CA HIS A 15 -14.93 -0.33 6.09
C HIS A 15 -15.23 0.96 6.84
N GLU A 16 -16.09 0.87 7.86
CA GLU A 16 -16.45 2.00 8.72
C GLU A 16 -15.27 2.52 9.53
N GLU A 17 -14.21 1.74 9.64
CA GLU A 17 -12.98 2.09 10.35
C GLU A 17 -12.05 3.02 9.55
N LEU A 18 -12.30 3.26 8.25
CA LEU A 18 -11.45 4.14 7.44
C LEU A 18 -11.23 5.54 8.03
N PRO A 19 -12.25 6.25 8.56
CA PRO A 19 -12.03 7.54 9.21
C PRO A 19 -11.08 7.46 10.41
N ALA A 20 -11.20 6.40 11.22
CA ALA A 20 -10.32 6.18 12.37
C ALA A 20 -8.88 5.87 11.92
N LEU A 21 -8.70 5.09 10.85
CA LEU A 21 -7.39 4.85 10.24
C LEU A 21 -6.77 6.16 9.74
N CYS A 22 -7.54 7.00 9.03
CA CYS A 22 -7.07 8.30 8.55
C CYS A 22 -6.65 9.22 9.69
N ALA A 23 -7.41 9.25 10.80
CA ALA A 23 -7.05 10.01 12.00
C ALA A 23 -5.75 9.49 12.65
N ALA A 24 -5.58 8.17 12.73
CA ALA A 24 -4.35 7.55 13.25
C ALA A 24 -3.14 7.88 12.38
N LEU A 25 -3.29 7.90 11.05
CA LEU A 25 -2.22 8.28 10.12
C LEU A 25 -1.86 9.77 10.25
N ALA A 26 -2.85 10.65 10.40
CA ALA A 26 -2.62 12.08 10.62
C ALA A 26 -1.82 12.33 11.91
N GLU A 27 -2.16 11.62 13.00
CA GLU A 27 -1.41 11.74 14.27
C GLU A 27 -0.01 11.13 14.17
N ALA A 28 0.13 9.98 13.51
CA ALA A 28 1.44 9.36 13.32
C ALA A 28 2.36 10.21 12.43
N GLY A 29 1.82 10.87 11.40
CA GLY A 29 2.56 11.76 10.50
C GLY A 29 3.28 12.91 11.21
N LYS A 30 2.76 13.36 12.37
CA LYS A 30 3.40 14.41 13.18
C LYS A 30 4.76 13.99 13.76
N ARG A 31 5.01 12.68 13.87
CA ARG A 31 6.21 12.12 14.52
C ARG A 31 7.06 11.26 13.59
N HIS A 32 6.43 10.72 12.55
CA HIS A 32 7.06 9.80 11.60
C HIS A 32 6.86 10.34 10.19
N PRO A 33 7.93 10.51 9.39
CA PRO A 33 7.80 10.87 7.99
C PRO A 33 7.06 9.79 7.21
N LEU A 34 5.83 10.09 6.76
CA LEU A 34 4.94 9.14 6.10
C LEU A 34 4.66 9.52 4.64
N LEU A 35 4.78 8.54 3.76
CA LEU A 35 4.27 8.57 2.40
C LEU A 35 3.18 7.50 2.26
N VAL A 36 1.95 7.93 2.04
CA VAL A 36 0.82 7.03 1.78
C VAL A 36 0.74 6.76 0.28
N VAL A 37 0.74 5.47 -0.09
CA VAL A 37 0.45 4.98 -1.43
C VAL A 37 -0.97 4.40 -1.42
N PRO A 38 -1.91 4.99 -2.18
CA PRO A 38 -3.29 4.49 -2.21
C PRO A 38 -3.41 3.18 -2.99
N GLY A 39 -4.38 2.34 -2.63
CA GLY A 39 -4.88 1.28 -3.51
C GLY A 39 -5.87 1.82 -4.55
N GLY A 40 -6.48 0.94 -5.33
CA GLY A 40 -7.46 1.37 -6.33
C GLY A 40 -8.90 1.46 -5.81
N GLY A 41 -9.26 0.68 -4.79
CA GLY A 41 -10.59 0.66 -4.20
C GLY A 41 -11.71 0.39 -5.20
N ASP A 42 -12.88 0.94 -4.90
CA ASP A 42 -14.07 0.84 -5.77
C ASP A 42 -13.88 1.52 -7.13
N PHE A 43 -12.95 2.47 -7.22
CA PHE A 43 -12.58 3.10 -8.50
C PHE A 43 -11.91 2.09 -9.44
N ALA A 44 -10.98 1.25 -8.95
CA ALA A 44 -10.36 0.18 -9.73
C ALA A 44 -11.35 -0.96 -10.06
N ASP A 45 -12.35 -1.22 -9.21
CA ASP A 45 -13.42 -2.16 -9.55
C ASP A 45 -14.28 -1.64 -10.71
N GLY A 46 -14.40 -0.32 -10.85
CA GLY A 46 -14.95 0.29 -12.06
C GLY A 46 -14.17 -0.08 -13.31
N VAL A 47 -12.85 -0.05 -13.23
CA VAL A 47 -11.96 -0.46 -14.34
C VAL A 47 -12.12 -1.94 -14.67
N ARG A 48 -12.19 -2.83 -13.67
CA ARG A 48 -12.43 -4.27 -13.85
C ARG A 48 -13.73 -4.53 -14.59
N ARG A 49 -14.83 -3.89 -14.14
CA ARG A 49 -16.13 -3.98 -14.83
C ARG A 49 -16.07 -3.49 -16.29
N CYS A 50 -15.26 -2.48 -16.58
CA CYS A 50 -15.05 -2.04 -17.96
C CYS A 50 -14.26 -3.10 -18.77
N ALA A 51 -13.21 -3.69 -18.19
CA ALA A 51 -12.42 -4.73 -18.83
C ALA A 51 -13.23 -6.01 -19.10
N ASP A 52 -14.15 -6.37 -18.19
CA ASP A 52 -15.06 -7.50 -18.38
C ASP A 52 -16.07 -7.24 -19.51
N ARG A 53 -16.44 -5.99 -19.74
CA ARG A 53 -17.45 -5.61 -20.73
C ARG A 53 -16.89 -5.28 -22.10
N TYR A 54 -15.67 -4.76 -22.15
CA TYR A 54 -15.03 -4.26 -23.36
C TYR A 54 -13.65 -4.90 -23.56
N PRO A 55 -13.20 -5.15 -24.80
CA PRO A 55 -11.88 -5.70 -25.07
C PRO A 55 -10.78 -4.65 -24.86
N LEU A 56 -10.54 -4.29 -23.61
CA LEU A 56 -9.46 -3.36 -23.26
C LEU A 56 -8.10 -4.05 -23.45
N SER A 57 -7.13 -3.31 -23.96
CA SER A 57 -5.73 -3.76 -23.90
C SER A 57 -5.23 -3.74 -22.44
N ASP A 58 -4.27 -4.63 -22.11
CA ASP A 58 -3.64 -4.66 -20.80
C ASP A 58 -3.06 -3.29 -20.43
N SER A 59 -2.48 -2.60 -21.40
CA SER A 59 -1.95 -1.26 -21.21
C SER A 59 -3.02 -0.22 -20.83
N ALA A 60 -4.18 -0.25 -21.49
CA ALA A 60 -5.28 0.63 -21.15
C ALA A 60 -5.83 0.33 -19.75
N ALA A 61 -6.06 -0.96 -19.44
CA ALA A 61 -6.53 -1.39 -18.13
C ALA A 61 -5.55 -1.02 -17.01
N HIS A 62 -4.24 -1.20 -17.23
CA HIS A 62 -3.18 -0.83 -16.30
C HIS A 62 -3.23 0.66 -15.95
N TRP A 63 -3.21 1.54 -16.96
CA TRP A 63 -3.22 2.99 -16.70
C TRP A 63 -4.54 3.48 -16.10
N MET A 64 -5.67 2.90 -16.49
CA MET A 64 -6.95 3.17 -15.85
C MET A 64 -6.95 2.77 -14.37
N ALA A 65 -6.34 1.62 -14.03
CA ALA A 65 -6.22 1.17 -12.64
C ALA A 65 -5.32 2.07 -11.80
N ILE A 66 -4.24 2.63 -12.39
CA ILE A 66 -3.38 3.61 -11.71
C ILE A 66 -4.10 4.94 -11.53
N LEU A 67 -4.87 5.42 -12.52
CA LEU A 67 -5.74 6.59 -12.34
C LEU A 67 -6.80 6.38 -11.23
N ALA A 68 -7.28 5.15 -11.06
CA ALA A 68 -8.16 4.81 -9.94
C ALA A 68 -7.44 4.93 -8.58
N MET A 69 -6.13 4.71 -8.54
CA MET A 69 -5.33 4.97 -7.33
C MET A 69 -5.25 6.47 -7.02
N ASP A 70 -5.11 7.32 -8.03
CA ASP A 70 -5.14 8.79 -7.84
C ASP A 70 -6.48 9.24 -7.25
N GLN A 71 -7.61 8.72 -7.76
CA GLN A 71 -8.93 9.06 -7.23
C GLN A 71 -9.06 8.67 -5.75
N TYR A 72 -8.63 7.44 -5.39
CA TYR A 72 -8.62 7.03 -3.99
C TYR A 72 -7.62 7.82 -3.14
N GLY A 73 -6.49 8.20 -3.72
CA GLY A 73 -5.50 9.09 -3.09
C GLY A 73 -6.08 10.45 -2.73
N LEU A 74 -6.87 11.05 -3.61
CA LEU A 74 -7.58 12.31 -3.33
C LEU A 74 -8.58 12.16 -2.18
N LEU A 75 -9.33 11.05 -2.14
CA LEU A 75 -10.24 10.74 -1.03
C LEU A 75 -9.45 10.62 0.29
N LEU A 76 -8.37 9.85 0.31
CA LEU A 76 -7.53 9.72 1.51
C LEU A 76 -6.95 11.08 1.94
N CYS A 77 -6.54 11.90 0.97
CA CYS A 77 -5.98 13.21 1.25
C CYS A 77 -7.01 14.15 1.91
N ASP A 78 -8.27 14.08 1.52
CA ASP A 78 -9.36 14.84 2.14
C ASP A 78 -9.65 14.35 3.57
N MET A 79 -9.57 13.03 3.80
CA MET A 79 -9.86 12.41 5.09
C MET A 79 -8.70 12.48 6.10
N ILE A 80 -7.43 12.51 5.65
CA ILE A 80 -6.26 12.60 6.52
C ILE A 80 -5.97 14.07 6.82
N SER A 81 -6.33 14.52 8.00
CA SER A 81 -6.18 15.93 8.39
C SER A 81 -4.75 16.43 8.20
N GLY A 82 -4.60 17.55 7.52
CA GLY A 82 -3.31 18.19 7.28
C GLY A 82 -2.42 17.52 6.24
N SER A 83 -2.84 16.43 5.60
CA SER A 83 -2.10 15.79 4.52
C SER A 83 -1.97 16.66 3.26
N ARG A 84 -1.12 16.24 2.33
CA ARG A 84 -0.98 16.88 1.01
C ARG A 84 -0.87 15.82 -0.09
N PRO A 85 -1.54 16.04 -1.23
CA PRO A 85 -1.31 15.22 -2.42
C PRO A 85 0.07 15.57 -3.02
N VAL A 86 0.80 14.55 -3.43
CA VAL A 86 2.13 14.67 -4.05
C VAL A 86 2.22 13.78 -5.28
N ARG A 87 3.06 14.13 -6.26
CA ARG A 87 3.25 13.37 -7.51
C ARG A 87 4.66 12.82 -7.69
N SER A 88 5.54 13.11 -6.72
CA SER A 88 6.93 12.62 -6.74
C SER A 88 7.48 12.49 -5.32
N LEU A 89 8.64 11.84 -5.20
CA LEU A 89 9.37 11.77 -3.92
C LEU A 89 9.93 13.14 -3.51
N ASP A 90 10.31 13.97 -4.49
CA ASP A 90 10.82 15.31 -4.23
C ASP A 90 9.76 16.22 -3.59
N GLU A 91 8.48 16.02 -3.98
CA GLU A 91 7.36 16.69 -3.34
C GLU A 91 7.02 16.07 -1.97
N ALA A 92 7.18 14.75 -1.82
CA ALA A 92 6.81 14.03 -0.59
C ALA A 92 7.74 14.36 0.59
N ALA A 93 9.06 14.44 0.34
CA ALA A 93 10.05 14.59 1.40
C ALA A 93 9.86 15.86 2.25
N PRO A 94 9.68 17.07 1.68
CA PRO A 94 9.43 18.27 2.48
C PRO A 94 8.12 18.19 3.26
N ILE A 95 7.04 17.69 2.66
CA ILE A 95 5.72 17.54 3.34
C ILE A 95 5.83 16.63 4.56
N ALA A 96 6.46 15.46 4.38
CA ALA A 96 6.68 14.51 5.47
C ALA A 96 7.63 15.10 6.56
N GLY A 97 8.60 15.93 6.15
CA GLY A 97 9.50 16.64 7.07
C GLY A 97 8.83 17.70 7.92
N GLU A 98 7.73 18.25 7.47
CA GLU A 98 6.89 19.20 8.22
C GLU A 98 5.97 18.51 9.23
N GLY A 99 6.05 17.20 9.40
CA GLY A 99 5.15 16.43 10.27
C GLY A 99 3.74 16.25 9.65
N ARG A 100 3.65 16.22 8.35
CA ARG A 100 2.41 16.05 7.57
C ARG A 100 2.48 14.76 6.75
N VAL A 101 1.33 14.17 6.50
CA VAL A 101 1.27 12.98 5.65
C VAL A 101 1.28 13.39 4.17
N ALA A 102 2.26 12.89 3.42
CA ALA A 102 2.24 12.96 1.96
C ALA A 102 1.38 11.83 1.40
N VAL A 103 0.44 12.12 0.50
CA VAL A 103 -0.38 11.12 -0.18
C VAL A 103 -0.03 11.10 -1.65
N LEU A 104 0.53 10.01 -2.13
CA LEU A 104 0.97 9.89 -3.51
C LEU A 104 -0.22 9.80 -4.47
N LEU A 105 -0.18 10.59 -5.52
CA LEU A 105 -0.98 10.41 -6.73
C LEU A 105 -0.03 9.83 -7.80
N PRO A 106 0.00 8.49 -7.94
CA PRO A 106 1.10 7.82 -8.63
C PRO A 106 1.08 7.92 -10.15
N HIS A 107 -0.04 8.30 -10.77
CA HIS A 107 -0.23 8.19 -12.21
C HIS A 107 0.86 8.90 -13.02
N ASP A 108 1.09 10.19 -12.77
CA ASP A 108 2.00 10.99 -13.61
C ASP A 108 3.44 10.50 -13.48
N TRP A 109 3.88 10.14 -12.28
CA TRP A 109 5.21 9.61 -12.05
C TRP A 109 5.40 8.24 -12.70
N LEU A 110 4.49 7.29 -12.46
CA LEU A 110 4.55 5.95 -13.06
C LEU A 110 4.43 6.02 -14.58
N ARG A 111 3.62 6.95 -15.12
CA ARG A 111 3.50 7.14 -16.56
C ARG A 111 4.80 7.59 -17.21
N GLY A 112 5.60 8.39 -16.50
CA GLY A 112 6.90 8.86 -16.97
C GLY A 112 8.00 7.81 -16.92
N GLU A 113 8.02 6.94 -15.90
CA GLU A 113 9.07 5.92 -15.72
C GLU A 113 8.70 4.54 -16.28
N ASP A 114 7.41 4.21 -16.33
CA ASP A 114 6.86 2.93 -16.81
C ASP A 114 7.60 1.68 -16.29
N PRO A 115 7.79 1.55 -14.96
CA PRO A 115 8.75 0.60 -14.40
C PRO A 115 8.20 -0.82 -14.23
N LEU A 116 6.87 -1.02 -14.38
CA LEU A 116 6.19 -2.25 -14.04
C LEU A 116 5.44 -2.83 -15.25
N PRO A 117 5.36 -4.16 -15.39
CA PRO A 117 4.60 -4.78 -16.46
C PRO A 117 3.13 -4.37 -16.45
N HIS A 118 2.56 -4.15 -17.64
CA HIS A 118 1.13 -3.91 -17.81
C HIS A 118 0.37 -5.23 -17.71
N SER A 119 0.00 -5.60 -16.49
CA SER A 119 -0.67 -6.85 -16.19
C SER A 119 -1.54 -6.71 -14.94
N TRP A 120 -2.60 -7.49 -14.85
CA TRP A 120 -3.41 -7.62 -13.64
C TRP A 120 -2.67 -8.34 -12.49
N ASP A 121 -1.52 -8.96 -12.76
CA ASP A 121 -0.64 -9.53 -11.74
C ASP A 121 0.13 -8.45 -10.96
N VAL A 122 0.18 -7.22 -11.48
CA VAL A 122 0.75 -6.04 -10.81
C VAL A 122 -0.39 -5.25 -10.18
N THR A 123 -0.38 -5.15 -8.85
CA THR A 123 -1.35 -4.35 -8.11
C THR A 123 -0.68 -3.22 -7.35
N SER A 124 -1.48 -2.46 -6.60
CA SER A 124 -0.97 -1.39 -5.74
C SER A 124 0.02 -1.85 -4.65
N ASP A 125 0.10 -3.16 -4.33
CA ASP A 125 1.11 -3.68 -3.40
C ASP A 125 2.50 -3.67 -4.04
N ALA A 126 2.63 -4.16 -5.29
CA ALA A 126 3.87 -4.10 -6.05
C ALA A 126 4.28 -2.65 -6.36
N ILE A 127 3.33 -1.79 -6.71
CA ILE A 127 3.58 -0.36 -6.91
C ILE A 127 4.15 0.26 -5.62
N ALA A 128 3.56 -0.03 -4.46
CA ALA A 128 4.05 0.50 -3.19
C ALA A 128 5.45 -0.04 -2.83
N ALA A 129 5.75 -1.30 -3.16
CA ALA A 129 7.10 -1.86 -2.99
C ALA A 129 8.12 -1.16 -3.89
N TRP A 130 7.77 -0.92 -5.16
CA TRP A 130 8.63 -0.14 -6.06
C TRP A 130 8.85 1.28 -5.53
N VAL A 131 7.78 1.97 -5.08
CA VAL A 131 7.88 3.30 -4.45
C VAL A 131 8.81 3.27 -3.22
N ALA A 132 8.69 2.25 -2.37
CA ALA A 132 9.54 2.10 -1.20
C ALA A 132 11.02 1.93 -1.58
N GLY A 133 11.31 1.15 -2.62
CA GLY A 133 12.67 1.00 -3.15
C GLY A 133 13.22 2.33 -3.70
N ARG A 134 12.42 3.07 -4.47
CA ARG A 134 12.81 4.38 -5.03
C ARG A 134 13.02 5.42 -3.93
N ALA A 135 12.24 5.36 -2.86
CA ALA A 135 12.36 6.23 -1.70
C ALA A 135 13.55 5.88 -0.79
N GLY A 136 14.21 4.75 -0.99
CA GLY A 136 15.20 4.22 -0.04
C GLY A 136 14.59 4.00 1.35
N SER A 137 13.31 3.59 1.41
CA SER A 137 12.59 3.41 2.66
C SER A 137 13.06 2.18 3.38
N ASP A 138 13.31 2.27 4.69
CA ASP A 138 13.63 1.09 5.51
C ASP A 138 12.39 0.24 5.79
N ARG A 139 11.19 0.82 5.66
CA ARG A 139 9.94 0.13 6.00
C ARG A 139 8.81 0.41 5.02
N LEU A 140 8.19 -0.68 4.56
CA LEU A 140 6.91 -0.68 3.85
C LEU A 140 5.83 -1.28 4.75
N VAL A 141 4.68 -0.62 4.89
CA VAL A 141 3.52 -1.14 5.60
C VAL A 141 2.37 -1.35 4.61
N LEU A 142 1.94 -2.58 4.42
CA LEU A 142 0.77 -2.94 3.62
C LEU A 142 -0.44 -3.02 4.55
N VAL A 143 -1.26 -1.98 4.55
CA VAL A 143 -2.51 -1.93 5.31
C VAL A 143 -3.61 -2.60 4.51
N LYS A 144 -4.09 -3.72 5.02
CA LYS A 144 -5.07 -4.61 4.36
C LYS A 144 -6.28 -4.87 5.29
N ASP A 145 -7.22 -5.68 4.85
CA ASP A 145 -8.40 -6.12 5.62
C ASP A 145 -8.25 -7.52 6.22
N VAL A 146 -7.01 -7.98 6.30
CA VAL A 146 -6.63 -9.25 6.94
C VAL A 146 -5.57 -8.98 8.01
N ASP A 147 -5.52 -9.82 9.05
CA ASP A 147 -4.58 -9.64 10.17
C ASP A 147 -3.11 -9.79 9.75
N GLY A 148 -2.85 -10.41 8.63
CA GLY A 148 -1.52 -10.68 8.07
C GLY A 148 -1.61 -11.79 7.04
N LEU A 149 -0.51 -12.51 6.81
CA LEU A 149 -0.46 -13.69 5.96
C LEU A 149 -0.72 -14.95 6.80
N TYR A 150 -1.33 -15.97 6.18
CA TYR A 150 -1.70 -17.22 6.82
C TYR A 150 -1.05 -18.40 6.12
N ASP A 151 -0.80 -19.48 6.85
CA ASP A 151 -0.25 -20.74 6.34
C ASP A 151 -1.28 -21.57 5.53
N ALA A 152 -2.57 -21.19 5.60
CA ALA A 152 -3.67 -21.75 4.84
C ALA A 152 -4.65 -20.63 4.42
N ALA A 153 -5.70 -20.96 3.67
CA ALA A 153 -6.73 -19.98 3.34
C ALA A 153 -7.33 -19.37 4.63
N PRO A 154 -7.45 -18.03 4.74
CA PRO A 154 -7.88 -17.38 6.00
C PRO A 154 -9.23 -17.86 6.54
N ALA A 155 -10.11 -18.38 5.66
CA ALA A 155 -11.39 -18.96 6.04
C ALA A 155 -11.28 -20.42 6.54
N SER A 156 -10.11 -21.05 6.48
CA SER A 156 -9.89 -22.40 7.02
C SER A 156 -9.86 -22.37 8.53
N PRO A 157 -10.52 -23.31 9.23
CA PRO A 157 -10.47 -23.42 10.70
C PRO A 157 -9.06 -23.60 11.27
N ASP A 158 -8.16 -24.18 10.47
CA ASP A 158 -6.77 -24.48 10.87
C ASP A 158 -5.79 -23.37 10.45
N ALA A 159 -6.26 -22.31 9.78
CA ALA A 159 -5.41 -21.22 9.32
C ALA A 159 -4.75 -20.50 10.50
N ARG A 160 -3.42 -20.43 10.49
CA ARG A 160 -2.63 -19.73 11.50
C ARG A 160 -1.97 -18.50 10.91
N LEU A 161 -2.04 -17.40 11.65
CA LEU A 161 -1.32 -16.20 11.30
C LEU A 161 0.18 -16.47 11.35
N ILE A 162 0.89 -16.06 10.31
CA ILE A 162 2.34 -16.14 10.23
C ILE A 162 2.91 -14.84 10.79
N ASP A 163 3.63 -14.91 11.91
CA ASP A 163 4.21 -13.72 12.52
C ASP A 163 5.36 -13.15 11.67
N GLU A 164 6.18 -14.05 11.11
CA GLU A 164 7.34 -13.66 10.30
C GLU A 164 7.58 -14.65 9.16
N MET A 165 7.95 -14.13 7.98
CA MET A 165 8.35 -14.97 6.86
C MET A 165 9.46 -14.32 6.03
N ASP A 166 10.15 -15.12 5.26
CA ASP A 166 11.09 -14.68 4.23
C ASP A 166 10.36 -14.31 2.96
N VAL A 167 10.83 -13.25 2.28
CA VAL A 167 10.24 -12.78 1.00
C VAL A 167 10.20 -13.87 -0.08
N SER A 168 11.15 -14.83 -0.05
CA SER A 168 11.16 -15.96 -1.00
C SER A 168 10.01 -16.94 -0.81
N ARG A 169 9.35 -16.92 0.34
CA ARG A 169 8.21 -17.77 0.69
C ARG A 169 6.86 -17.07 0.51
N LEU A 170 6.84 -15.82 0.03
CA LEU A 170 5.58 -15.13 -0.23
C LEU A 170 4.74 -15.95 -1.21
N PRO A 171 3.52 -16.33 -0.82
CA PRO A 171 2.65 -17.09 -1.71
C PRO A 171 2.24 -16.21 -2.88
N GLY A 172 2.42 -16.69 -4.10
CA GLY A 172 1.94 -16.02 -5.30
C GLY A 172 0.39 -15.95 -5.40
N ASN A 173 -0.31 -16.55 -4.41
CA ASN A 173 -1.76 -16.55 -4.25
C ASN A 173 -2.04 -16.47 -2.75
N GLY A 174 -2.83 -15.51 -2.29
CA GLY A 174 -3.21 -15.48 -0.88
C GLY A 174 -3.06 -14.11 -0.22
N GLY A 175 -3.66 -13.07 -0.81
CA GLY A 175 -3.78 -11.76 -0.19
C GLY A 175 -2.70 -10.76 -0.57
N VAL A 176 -1.68 -11.17 -1.35
CA VAL A 176 -0.66 -10.29 -1.97
C VAL A 176 -0.56 -10.59 -3.47
N ASP A 177 -0.15 -9.60 -4.27
CA ASP A 177 -0.01 -9.81 -5.70
C ASP A 177 1.22 -10.67 -6.06
N ARG A 178 1.18 -11.30 -7.24
CA ARG A 178 2.26 -12.20 -7.69
C ARG A 178 3.57 -11.47 -7.93
N TYR A 179 3.51 -10.19 -8.26
CA TYR A 179 4.69 -9.38 -8.55
C TYR A 179 5.34 -8.80 -7.29
N LEU A 180 4.61 -8.78 -6.16
CA LEU A 180 5.09 -8.20 -4.90
C LEU A 180 6.41 -8.82 -4.43
N ALA A 181 6.55 -10.15 -4.50
CA ALA A 181 7.78 -10.82 -4.06
C ALA A 181 9.03 -10.34 -4.81
N GLN A 182 8.90 -10.11 -6.13
CA GLN A 182 9.98 -9.55 -6.95
C GLN A 182 10.25 -8.09 -6.56
N ALA A 183 9.20 -7.26 -6.49
CA ALA A 183 9.33 -5.85 -6.13
C ALA A 183 9.96 -5.65 -4.74
N LEU A 184 9.64 -6.50 -3.76
CA LEU A 184 10.23 -6.46 -2.43
C LEU A 184 11.70 -6.87 -2.39
N LYS A 185 12.12 -7.83 -3.23
CA LYS A 185 13.56 -8.19 -3.37
C LYS A 185 14.37 -7.00 -3.86
N GLU A 186 13.81 -6.21 -4.78
CA GLU A 186 14.44 -5.00 -5.32
C GLU A 186 14.40 -3.85 -4.33
N ALA A 187 13.27 -3.66 -3.63
CA ALA A 187 13.08 -2.58 -2.66
C ALA A 187 13.99 -2.71 -1.42
N ALA A 188 14.35 -3.93 -1.03
CA ALA A 188 15.25 -4.23 0.08
C ALA A 188 14.82 -3.66 1.45
N CYS A 189 13.52 -3.41 1.66
CA CYS A 189 12.97 -2.85 2.89
C CYS A 189 12.26 -3.91 3.76
N GLU A 190 12.17 -3.65 5.07
CA GLU A 190 11.31 -4.40 5.97
C GLU A 190 9.85 -4.17 5.58
N THR A 191 9.09 -5.24 5.39
CA THR A 191 7.68 -5.12 5.00
C THR A 191 6.76 -5.71 6.06
N TRP A 192 5.67 -5.01 6.37
CA TRP A 192 4.64 -5.47 7.28
C TRP A 192 3.29 -5.55 6.58
N VAL A 193 2.54 -6.62 6.86
CA VAL A 193 1.12 -6.76 6.50
C VAL A 193 0.30 -6.59 7.77
N VAL A 194 -0.54 -5.55 7.82
CA VAL A 194 -1.30 -5.15 9.03
C VAL A 194 -2.75 -4.91 8.68
N ASN A 195 -3.67 -5.30 9.56
CA ASN A 195 -5.09 -5.08 9.39
C ASN A 195 -5.48 -3.62 9.69
N GLY A 196 -5.95 -2.90 8.67
CA GLY A 196 -6.37 -1.50 8.77
C GLY A 196 -7.68 -1.28 9.52
N ARG A 197 -8.47 -2.33 9.74
CA ARG A 197 -9.66 -2.28 10.59
C ARG A 197 -9.33 -2.11 12.08
N PHE A 198 -8.04 -2.20 12.43
CA PHE A 198 -7.49 -1.94 13.75
C PHE A 198 -6.44 -0.83 13.67
N PRO A 199 -6.87 0.45 13.57
CA PRO A 199 -5.97 1.59 13.37
C PRO A 199 -4.86 1.69 14.41
N GLU A 200 -5.12 1.24 15.65
CA GLU A 200 -4.16 1.18 16.74
C GLU A 200 -2.95 0.28 16.43
N ARG A 201 -3.12 -0.77 15.61
CA ARG A 201 -2.01 -1.65 15.21
C ARG A 201 -1.04 -0.94 14.28
N VAL A 202 -1.56 -0.10 13.36
CA VAL A 202 -0.72 0.72 12.47
C VAL A 202 0.04 1.75 13.31
N ALA A 203 -0.63 2.45 14.22
CA ALA A 203 0.01 3.40 15.13
C ALA A 203 1.05 2.74 16.03
N GLN A 204 0.76 1.56 16.57
CA GLN A 204 1.69 0.76 17.37
C GLN A 204 2.94 0.38 16.57
N LEU A 205 2.76 -0.13 15.34
CA LEU A 205 3.89 -0.51 14.48
C LEU A 205 4.82 0.69 14.23
N LEU A 206 4.26 1.84 13.90
CA LEU A 206 5.04 3.06 13.63
C LEU A 206 5.82 3.54 14.87
N THR A 207 5.24 3.37 16.07
CA THR A 207 5.82 3.85 17.31
C THR A 207 6.83 2.87 17.93
N THR A 208 6.51 1.57 17.94
CA THR A 208 7.29 0.55 18.68
C THR A 208 8.11 -0.36 17.76
N GLY A 209 7.85 -0.33 16.45
CA GLY A 209 8.49 -1.21 15.48
C GLY A 209 7.88 -2.62 15.40
N ALA A 210 6.81 -2.92 16.16
CA ALA A 210 6.14 -4.21 16.15
C ALA A 210 4.64 -4.08 16.42
N THR A 211 3.86 -5.00 15.87
CA THR A 211 2.41 -5.09 16.10
C THR A 211 1.91 -6.48 15.73
N ARG A 212 0.63 -6.76 15.97
CA ARG A 212 -0.02 -7.94 15.40
C ARG A 212 -0.12 -7.79 13.88
N GLY A 213 0.52 -8.67 13.14
CA GLY A 213 0.62 -8.66 11.68
C GLY A 213 1.64 -9.68 11.21
N THR A 214 1.98 -9.66 9.93
CA THR A 214 3.06 -10.46 9.39
C THR A 214 4.23 -9.57 9.00
N ARG A 215 5.40 -9.88 9.53
CA ARG A 215 6.66 -9.26 9.12
C ARG A 215 7.29 -10.07 7.98
N VAL A 216 7.51 -9.43 6.84
CA VAL A 216 8.23 -10.03 5.72
C VAL A 216 9.64 -9.48 5.69
N ARG A 217 10.62 -10.37 5.81
CA ARG A 217 12.05 -10.03 5.76
C ARG A 217 12.64 -10.38 4.42
N LYS A 218 13.64 -9.61 4.00
CA LYS A 218 14.56 -10.01 2.95
C LYS A 218 15.46 -11.10 3.51
N GLY A 219 15.52 -12.25 2.84
CA GLY A 219 16.45 -13.32 3.13
C GLY A 219 17.92 -12.91 2.87
#